data_1e05f517cab427ece75b3cbb2a4bfbce
#
_entry.id   1e05f517cab427ece75b3cbb2a4bfbce
#
_cell.length_a   1.000
_cell.length_b   1.000
_cell.length_c   1.000
_cell.angle_alpha   90.00
_cell.angle_beta   90.00
_cell.angle_gamma   90.00
#
_symmetry.space_group_name_H-M   'P 1'
#
loop_
_entity.id
_entity.type
_entity.pdbx_description
1 polymer ?
#
loop_
_entity_poly.entity_id
_entity_poly.type
_entity_poly.pdbx_seq_one_letter_code
_entity_poly.pdbx_strand_id
1 'polypeptide(L)'
;MSILVPIASTGITFSEIPDHTAYYFEIGSCTKYCPSCHSPHLRNCMAPNTPLSVMETKAENAAEQGADALLLMGGTTNRLHESDIIQILRRLSVILPVCLYSGSDDAERDRDLAEQGNATWLKTGSYKAELGGLASPTTNQRFYRIDYRYAKDHSGVYTGTEAVFTDLTHLFQKGDT
;
A
#
# COMPACT_ATOMS: atom_id res chain seq x y z
N MET A 1 -5.21 22.99 2.87
CA MET A 1 -5.90 22.20 3.92
C MET A 1 -4.98 21.04 4.31
N SER A 2 -4.96 20.67 5.60
CA SER A 2 -4.20 19.51 6.06
C SER A 2 -5.00 18.25 5.73
N ILE A 3 -4.35 17.23 5.14
CA ILE A 3 -4.96 15.91 4.90
C ILE A 3 -5.11 15.23 6.26
N LEU A 4 -6.31 14.76 6.54
CA LEU A 4 -6.67 14.01 7.74
C LEU A 4 -6.97 12.56 7.36
N VAL A 5 -6.30 11.62 8.02
CA VAL A 5 -6.40 10.18 7.74
C VAL A 5 -6.92 9.46 8.98
N PRO A 6 -7.98 8.64 8.88
CA PRO A 6 -8.52 7.90 10.02
C PRO A 6 -7.60 6.70 10.34
N ILE A 7 -6.55 6.92 11.13
CA ILE A 7 -5.59 5.87 11.51
C ILE A 7 -6.14 5.06 12.67
N ALA A 8 -6.41 3.79 12.42
CA ALA A 8 -6.91 2.84 13.42
C ALA A 8 -5.78 2.27 14.29
N SER A 9 -4.66 1.93 13.69
CA SER A 9 -3.47 1.44 14.39
C SER A 9 -2.19 1.72 13.62
N THR A 10 -1.06 1.61 14.30
CA THR A 10 0.29 1.67 13.71
C THR A 10 1.21 0.68 14.44
N GLY A 11 2.23 0.18 13.77
CA GLY A 11 3.19 -0.74 14.36
C GLY A 11 4.24 -1.22 13.37
N ILE A 12 4.98 -2.24 13.75
CA ILE A 12 6.01 -2.89 12.92
C ILE A 12 5.49 -4.23 12.44
N THR A 13 5.81 -4.57 11.20
CA THR A 13 5.57 -5.89 10.59
C THR A 13 6.80 -6.38 9.84
N PHE A 14 6.97 -7.70 9.81
CA PHE A 14 8.10 -8.39 9.15
C PHE A 14 7.63 -9.32 8.02
N SER A 15 6.32 -9.42 7.78
CA SER A 15 5.73 -10.40 6.88
C SER A 15 4.96 -9.80 5.70
N GLU A 16 4.63 -8.53 5.76
CA GLU A 16 3.74 -7.90 4.77
C GLU A 16 4.50 -7.42 3.52
N ILE A 17 5.78 -7.08 3.65
CA ILE A 17 6.66 -6.77 2.52
C ILE A 17 7.85 -7.73 2.60
N PRO A 18 8.05 -8.62 1.62
CA PRO A 18 9.13 -9.60 1.66
C PRO A 18 10.49 -8.96 1.88
N ASP A 19 11.26 -9.52 2.83
CA ASP A 19 12.62 -9.10 3.20
C ASP A 19 12.74 -7.69 3.78
N HIS A 20 11.62 -7.07 4.23
CA HIS A 20 11.61 -5.73 4.81
C HIS A 20 11.01 -5.69 6.21
N THR A 21 11.55 -4.76 7.03
CA THR A 21 10.96 -4.34 8.29
C THR A 21 10.12 -3.11 8.04
N ALA A 22 8.80 -3.29 7.96
CA ALA A 22 7.91 -2.21 7.59
C ALA A 22 7.19 -1.60 8.80
N TYR A 23 7.10 -0.26 8.85
CA TYR A 23 6.20 0.43 9.74
C TYR A 23 4.86 0.63 9.04
N TYR A 24 3.77 0.14 9.64
CA TYR A 24 2.45 0.20 9.02
C TYR A 24 1.53 1.26 9.62
N PHE A 25 0.64 1.76 8.79
CA PHE A 25 -0.52 2.57 9.13
C PHE A 25 -1.78 1.83 8.68
N GLU A 26 -2.62 1.36 9.61
CA GLU A 26 -3.94 0.81 9.29
C GLU A 26 -4.96 1.94 9.18
N ILE A 27 -5.63 2.02 8.04
CA ILE A 27 -6.67 3.03 7.79
C ILE A 27 -8.03 2.46 8.17
N GLY A 28 -8.72 3.13 9.08
CA GLY A 28 -10.07 2.80 9.51
C GLY A 28 -11.15 3.15 8.49
N SER A 29 -12.40 2.97 8.86
CA SER A 29 -13.58 3.29 8.03
C SER A 29 -13.66 2.49 6.72
N CYS A 30 -13.14 1.25 6.70
CA CYS A 30 -13.21 0.38 5.53
C CYS A 30 -14.67 0.12 5.17
N THR A 31 -15.03 0.33 3.90
CA THR A 31 -16.38 0.14 3.35
C THR A 31 -16.60 -1.25 2.74
N LYS A 32 -15.56 -2.07 2.65
CA LYS A 32 -15.65 -3.46 2.21
C LYS A 32 -16.11 -4.36 3.36
N TYR A 33 -16.99 -5.28 3.04
CA TYR A 33 -17.51 -6.29 3.97
C TYR A 33 -17.08 -7.69 3.51
N CYS A 34 -15.77 -7.86 3.24
CA CYS A 34 -15.26 -9.15 2.80
C CYS A 34 -15.58 -10.23 3.84
N PRO A 35 -16.21 -11.37 3.45
CA PRO A 35 -16.41 -12.49 4.36
C PRO A 35 -15.08 -13.00 4.91
N SER A 36 -15.04 -13.31 6.21
CA SER A 36 -13.82 -13.77 6.90
C SER A 36 -12.61 -12.86 6.78
N CYS A 37 -12.84 -11.54 6.63
CA CYS A 37 -11.76 -10.54 6.58
C CYS A 37 -10.84 -10.67 7.80
N HIS A 38 -9.53 -10.58 7.58
CA HIS A 38 -8.53 -10.63 8.67
C HIS A 38 -8.56 -9.39 9.57
N SER A 39 -9.05 -8.26 9.06
CA SER A 39 -9.13 -6.98 9.78
C SER A 39 -10.58 -6.46 9.88
N PRO A 40 -11.53 -7.23 10.44
CA PRO A 40 -12.94 -6.83 10.52
C PRO A 40 -13.15 -5.62 11.42
N HIS A 41 -12.21 -5.34 12.33
CA HIS A 41 -12.22 -4.19 13.24
C HIS A 41 -12.08 -2.84 12.50
N LEU A 42 -11.57 -2.83 11.27
CA LEU A 42 -11.45 -1.62 10.45
C LEU A 42 -12.78 -1.18 9.82
N ARG A 43 -13.79 -2.05 9.83
CA ARG A 43 -15.14 -1.72 9.36
C ARG A 43 -15.79 -0.79 10.36
N ASN A 44 -16.40 0.31 9.87
CA ASN A 44 -17.08 1.28 10.73
C ASN A 44 -16.22 1.78 11.91
N CYS A 45 -14.91 1.65 11.82
CA CYS A 45 -13.97 2.10 12.83
C CYS A 45 -13.99 3.63 12.88
N MET A 46 -14.41 4.19 14.03
CA MET A 46 -14.30 5.62 14.35
C MET A 46 -12.85 5.95 14.71
N ALA A 47 -11.92 5.69 13.80
CA ALA A 47 -10.51 5.98 14.03
C ALA A 47 -10.28 7.50 14.14
N PRO A 48 -9.36 7.95 15.00
CA PRO A 48 -9.01 9.37 15.10
C PRO A 48 -8.47 9.89 13.76
N ASN A 49 -8.94 11.04 13.34
CA ASN A 49 -8.38 11.75 12.20
C ASN A 49 -6.97 12.24 12.53
N THR A 50 -5.98 11.61 11.95
CA THR A 50 -4.55 11.91 12.14
C THR A 50 -4.07 12.81 11.01
N PRO A 51 -3.50 13.99 11.30
CA PRO A 51 -2.89 14.83 10.28
C PRO A 51 -1.74 14.11 9.57
N LEU A 52 -1.59 14.32 8.25
CA LEU A 52 -0.50 13.72 7.48
C LEU A 52 0.89 14.07 8.05
N SER A 53 1.07 15.29 8.60
CA SER A 53 2.32 15.67 9.26
C SER A 53 2.68 14.80 10.47
N VAL A 54 1.68 14.29 11.19
CA VAL A 54 1.89 13.35 12.30
C VAL A 54 2.29 11.96 11.77
N MET A 55 1.73 11.55 10.63
CA MET A 55 2.15 10.31 9.97
C MET A 55 3.61 10.40 9.51
N GLU A 56 4.02 11.54 8.96
CA GLU A 56 5.42 11.79 8.55
C GLU A 56 6.36 11.70 9.75
N THR A 57 6.06 12.39 10.84
CA THR A 57 6.88 12.30 12.07
C THR A 57 6.99 10.86 12.59
N LYS A 58 5.89 10.09 12.53
CA LYS A 58 5.92 8.66 12.92
C LYS A 58 6.78 7.83 11.98
N ALA A 59 6.74 8.09 10.67
CA ALA A 59 7.55 7.42 9.67
C ALA A 59 9.04 7.73 9.85
N GLU A 60 9.41 8.99 10.09
CA GLU A 60 10.77 9.41 10.40
C GLU A 60 11.32 8.71 11.66
N ASN A 61 10.54 8.70 12.74
CA ASN A 61 10.91 8.00 13.97
C ASN A 61 11.07 6.48 13.75
N ALA A 62 10.22 5.88 12.91
CA ALA A 62 10.32 4.46 12.58
C ALA A 62 11.60 4.15 11.77
N ALA A 63 11.97 5.02 10.84
CA ALA A 63 13.22 4.92 10.07
C ALA A 63 14.45 4.99 10.99
N GLU A 64 14.45 5.92 11.95
CA GLU A 64 15.52 6.04 12.97
C GLU A 64 15.62 4.79 13.85
N GLN A 65 14.52 4.06 14.06
CA GLN A 65 14.44 2.83 14.82
C GLN A 65 14.72 1.56 14.00
N GLY A 66 15.06 1.72 12.71
CA GLY A 66 15.48 0.61 11.85
C GLY A 66 14.41 0.03 10.93
N ALA A 67 13.25 0.68 10.80
CA ALA A 67 12.34 0.35 9.70
C ALA A 67 12.96 0.78 8.37
N ASP A 68 12.82 -0.04 7.33
CA ASP A 68 13.35 0.21 5.98
C ASP A 68 12.26 0.33 4.92
N ALA A 69 10.99 0.19 5.31
CA ALA A 69 9.82 0.38 4.48
C ALA A 69 8.64 0.95 5.28
N LEU A 70 7.71 1.58 4.57
CA LEU A 70 6.40 2.00 5.09
C LEU A 70 5.30 1.20 4.41
N LEU A 71 4.23 0.92 5.15
CA LEU A 71 3.07 0.20 4.64
C LEU A 71 1.79 0.98 4.95
N LEU A 72 1.06 1.37 3.91
CA LEU A 72 -0.26 1.96 4.01
C LEU A 72 -1.30 0.85 3.81
N MET A 73 -1.93 0.39 4.88
CA MET A 73 -2.94 -0.68 4.84
C MET A 73 -4.33 -0.08 4.68
N GLY A 74 -4.81 -0.01 3.45
CA GLY A 74 -6.10 0.58 3.09
C GLY A 74 -5.94 1.94 2.41
N GLY A 75 -7.01 2.74 2.47
CA GLY A 75 -7.13 4.06 1.82
C GLY A 75 -8.04 4.00 0.59
N THR A 76 -7.87 3.04 -0.29
CA THR A 76 -8.63 2.90 -1.54
C THR A 76 -10.11 2.55 -1.33
N THR A 77 -10.44 1.96 -0.19
CA THR A 77 -11.81 1.57 0.21
C THR A 77 -12.24 2.19 1.55
N ASN A 78 -11.59 3.27 1.97
CA ASN A 78 -11.73 3.87 3.30
C ASN A 78 -12.22 5.33 3.25
N ARG A 79 -12.96 5.72 2.20
CA ARG A 79 -13.55 7.05 1.98
C ARG A 79 -12.52 8.19 1.89
N LEU A 80 -11.26 7.90 1.58
CA LEU A 80 -10.28 8.92 1.21
C LEU A 80 -10.44 9.31 -0.26
N HIS A 81 -10.20 10.57 -0.59
CA HIS A 81 -10.10 11.00 -1.96
C HIS A 81 -8.81 10.47 -2.62
N GLU A 82 -8.85 10.17 -3.90
CA GLU A 82 -7.68 9.67 -4.64
C GLU A 82 -6.50 10.65 -4.59
N SER A 83 -6.80 11.94 -4.72
CA SER A 83 -5.81 13.01 -4.57
C SER A 83 -5.11 12.99 -3.20
N ASP A 84 -5.84 12.63 -2.14
CA ASP A 84 -5.27 12.54 -0.80
C ASP A 84 -4.38 11.30 -0.68
N ILE A 85 -4.82 10.15 -1.22
CA ILE A 85 -4.03 8.92 -1.25
C ILE A 85 -2.70 9.17 -1.99
N ILE A 86 -2.75 9.79 -3.16
CA ILE A 86 -1.56 10.14 -3.95
C ILE A 86 -0.62 11.04 -3.15
N GLN A 87 -1.15 12.07 -2.48
CA GLN A 87 -0.33 12.97 -1.67
C GLN A 87 0.27 12.27 -0.44
N ILE A 88 -0.49 11.40 0.24
CA ILE A 88 0.01 10.60 1.37
C ILE A 88 1.19 9.75 0.91
N LEU A 89 1.02 8.99 -0.18
CA LEU A 89 2.07 8.13 -0.73
C LEU A 89 3.32 8.94 -1.11
N ARG A 90 3.16 10.06 -1.84
CA ARG A 90 4.27 10.94 -2.23
C ARG A 90 5.05 11.47 -1.04
N ARG A 91 4.34 11.91 -0.01
CA ARG A 91 4.97 12.48 1.19
C ARG A 91 5.71 11.41 1.99
N LEU A 92 5.12 10.23 2.12
CA LEU A 92 5.75 9.10 2.81
C LEU A 92 6.93 8.52 2.01
N SER A 93 6.85 8.46 0.68
CA SER A 93 7.92 7.91 -0.18
C SER A 93 9.23 8.72 -0.16
N VAL A 94 9.20 9.98 0.31
CA VAL A 94 10.40 10.78 0.53
C VAL A 94 11.19 10.32 1.77
N ILE A 95 10.50 9.68 2.72
CA ILE A 95 11.09 9.22 3.99
C ILE A 95 11.65 7.80 3.82
N LEU A 96 10.82 6.86 3.38
CA LEU A 96 11.18 5.46 3.11
C LEU A 96 10.38 4.93 1.92
N PRO A 97 10.84 3.85 1.25
CA PRO A 97 10.03 3.14 0.26
C PRO A 97 8.67 2.76 0.83
N VAL A 98 7.58 3.04 0.09
CA VAL A 98 6.21 2.86 0.58
C VAL A 98 5.47 1.79 -0.20
N CYS A 99 4.70 0.98 0.51
CA CYS A 99 3.78 -0.02 -0.03
C CYS A 99 2.34 0.45 0.16
N LEU A 100 1.52 0.33 -0.88
CA LEU A 100 0.07 0.50 -0.80
C LEU A 100 -0.63 -0.87 -0.78
N TYR A 101 -1.37 -1.17 0.29
CA TYR A 101 -2.29 -2.30 0.34
C TYR A 101 -3.69 -1.83 0.00
N SER A 102 -4.19 -2.23 -1.17
CA SER A 102 -5.56 -1.96 -1.60
C SER A 102 -6.47 -3.17 -1.35
N GLY A 103 -7.69 -2.87 -0.91
CA GLY A 103 -8.79 -3.84 -0.86
C GLY A 103 -9.75 -3.73 -2.05
N SER A 104 -9.39 -2.97 -3.07
CA SER A 104 -10.18 -2.79 -4.29
C SER A 104 -9.98 -3.97 -5.26
N ASP A 105 -11.00 -4.21 -6.11
CA ASP A 105 -10.89 -5.12 -7.24
C ASP A 105 -10.59 -4.38 -8.57
N ASP A 106 -10.44 -3.07 -8.51
CA ASP A 106 -10.03 -2.23 -9.63
C ASP A 106 -8.50 -2.10 -9.66
N ALA A 107 -7.86 -3.07 -10.29
CA ALA A 107 -6.39 -3.16 -10.33
C ALA A 107 -5.77 -2.04 -11.19
N GLU A 108 -6.45 -1.53 -12.20
CA GLU A 108 -5.98 -0.43 -13.04
C GLU A 108 -5.92 0.87 -12.22
N ARG A 109 -7.00 1.21 -11.55
CA ARG A 109 -7.08 2.34 -10.63
C ARG A 109 -6.02 2.25 -9.52
N ASP A 110 -5.83 1.07 -8.93
CA ASP A 110 -4.84 0.86 -7.87
C ASP A 110 -3.41 1.10 -8.38
N ARG A 111 -3.11 0.67 -9.62
CA ARG A 111 -1.82 0.93 -10.27
C ARG A 111 -1.61 2.42 -10.52
N ASP A 112 -2.63 3.11 -11.03
CA ASP A 112 -2.57 4.55 -11.27
C ASP A 112 -2.30 5.33 -9.98
N LEU A 113 -2.99 4.97 -8.88
CA LEU A 113 -2.77 5.59 -7.57
C LEU A 113 -1.35 5.34 -7.05
N ALA A 114 -0.86 4.10 -7.16
CA ALA A 114 0.47 3.71 -6.71
C ALA A 114 1.56 4.42 -7.52
N GLU A 115 1.43 4.47 -8.86
CA GLU A 115 2.35 5.17 -9.75
C GLU A 115 2.39 6.66 -9.46
N GLN A 116 1.24 7.33 -9.45
CA GLN A 116 1.15 8.74 -9.15
C GLN A 116 1.63 9.07 -7.74
N GLY A 117 1.45 8.16 -6.80
CA GLY A 117 1.91 8.26 -5.42
C GLY A 117 3.40 7.96 -5.22
N ASN A 118 4.13 7.53 -6.25
CA ASN A 118 5.52 7.09 -6.18
C ASN A 118 5.72 5.92 -5.19
N ALA A 119 4.77 4.99 -5.17
CA ALA A 119 4.87 3.80 -4.33
C ALA A 119 5.91 2.82 -4.88
N THR A 120 6.61 2.11 -4.00
CA THR A 120 7.58 1.06 -4.37
C THR A 120 6.92 -0.31 -4.52
N TRP A 121 5.85 -0.55 -3.76
CA TRP A 121 5.07 -1.78 -3.86
C TRP A 121 3.58 -1.50 -3.85
N LEU A 122 2.84 -2.42 -4.46
CA LEU A 122 1.38 -2.41 -4.48
C LEU A 122 0.85 -3.82 -4.24
N LYS A 123 -0.02 -3.96 -3.24
CA LYS A 123 -0.89 -5.12 -3.12
C LYS A 123 -2.30 -4.70 -3.54
N THR A 124 -2.91 -5.42 -4.49
CA THR A 124 -4.28 -5.17 -4.97
C THR A 124 -5.13 -6.44 -4.94
N GLY A 125 -6.43 -6.28 -5.01
CA GLY A 125 -7.43 -7.34 -4.93
C GLY A 125 -8.08 -7.46 -3.56
N SER A 126 -9.42 -7.52 -3.52
CA SER A 126 -10.16 -7.75 -2.30
C SER A 126 -9.90 -9.17 -1.77
N TYR A 127 -10.00 -9.34 -0.44
CA TYR A 127 -9.93 -10.68 0.14
C TYR A 127 -11.20 -11.48 -0.21
N LYS A 128 -11.00 -12.69 -0.73
CA LYS A 128 -12.03 -13.67 -1.04
C LYS A 128 -11.71 -14.95 -0.27
N ALA A 129 -12.57 -15.30 0.70
CA ALA A 129 -12.33 -16.42 1.62
C ALA A 129 -12.10 -17.75 0.88
N GLU A 130 -12.82 -17.97 -0.22
CA GLU A 130 -12.72 -19.16 -1.06
C GLU A 130 -11.42 -19.25 -1.87
N LEU A 131 -10.74 -18.13 -2.09
CA LEU A 131 -9.48 -18.06 -2.82
C LEU A 131 -8.27 -17.89 -1.89
N GLY A 132 -8.49 -17.44 -0.66
CA GLY A 132 -7.46 -17.16 0.31
C GLY A 132 -6.75 -15.82 0.10
N GLY A 133 -5.75 -15.55 0.96
CA GLY A 133 -4.88 -14.38 0.85
C GLY A 133 -3.66 -14.63 -0.05
N LEU A 134 -2.67 -13.74 -0.01
CA LEU A 134 -1.46 -13.80 -0.84
C LEU A 134 -0.70 -15.14 -0.77
N ALA A 135 -0.73 -15.81 0.38
CA ALA A 135 -0.09 -17.12 0.57
C ALA A 135 -0.82 -18.27 -0.13
N SER A 136 -2.06 -18.09 -0.55
CA SER A 136 -2.83 -19.12 -1.25
C SER A 136 -2.45 -19.19 -2.73
N PRO A 137 -2.23 -20.39 -3.29
CA PRO A 137 -1.97 -20.54 -4.72
C PRO A 137 -3.15 -20.17 -5.61
N THR A 138 -4.36 -20.10 -5.06
CA THR A 138 -5.61 -19.75 -5.76
C THR A 138 -6.01 -18.29 -5.60
N THR A 139 -5.19 -17.49 -4.91
CA THR A 139 -5.53 -16.10 -4.59
C THR A 139 -5.80 -15.23 -5.81
N ASN A 140 -6.80 -14.37 -5.71
CA ASN A 140 -7.03 -13.28 -6.67
C ASN A 140 -6.18 -12.04 -6.36
N GLN A 141 -5.53 -12.00 -5.19
CA GLN A 141 -4.69 -10.88 -4.81
C GLN A 141 -3.35 -10.93 -5.54
N ARG A 142 -2.77 -9.77 -5.82
CA ARG A 142 -1.45 -9.64 -6.45
C ARG A 142 -0.61 -8.66 -5.66
N PHE A 143 0.67 -8.98 -5.57
CA PHE A 143 1.69 -8.13 -4.96
C PHE A 143 2.73 -7.76 -6.02
N TYR A 144 2.91 -6.46 -6.25
CA TYR A 144 3.82 -5.94 -7.26
C TYR A 144 4.93 -5.13 -6.62
N ARG A 145 6.14 -5.24 -7.19
CA ARG A 145 7.18 -4.23 -7.08
C ARG A 145 7.04 -3.26 -8.25
N ILE A 146 7.27 -1.98 -7.99
CA ILE A 146 7.17 -0.90 -8.97
C ILE A 146 8.57 -0.28 -9.13
N ASP A 147 9.12 -0.40 -10.33
CA ASP A 147 10.37 0.22 -10.71
C ASP A 147 10.08 1.39 -11.68
N TYR A 148 10.66 2.56 -11.41
CA TYR A 148 10.46 3.75 -12.22
C TYR A 148 11.63 3.92 -13.19
N ARG A 149 11.36 3.96 -14.48
CA ARG A 149 12.36 4.08 -15.55
C ARG A 149 12.14 5.36 -16.34
N TYR A 150 13.23 5.90 -16.86
CA TYR A 150 13.16 7.02 -17.79
C TYR A 150 12.59 6.54 -19.12
N ALA A 151 11.45 7.11 -19.51
CA ALA A 151 10.84 6.88 -20.82
C ALA A 151 11.52 7.81 -21.86
N LYS A 152 11.80 7.28 -23.05
CA LYS A 152 12.33 8.01 -24.20
C LYS A 152 11.49 7.70 -25.43
N ASP A 153 11.31 8.69 -26.30
CA ASP A 153 10.69 8.48 -27.61
C ASP A 153 11.65 7.76 -28.58
N HIS A 154 11.18 7.51 -29.81
CA HIS A 154 11.95 6.84 -30.85
C HIS A 154 13.21 7.60 -31.27
N SER A 155 13.31 8.91 -30.97
CA SER A 155 14.49 9.73 -31.22
C SER A 155 15.47 9.77 -30.05
N GLY A 156 15.13 9.11 -28.92
CA GLY A 156 15.91 9.06 -27.69
C GLY A 156 15.72 10.26 -26.76
N VAL A 157 14.72 11.12 -27.05
CA VAL A 157 14.38 12.27 -26.21
C VAL A 157 13.58 11.78 -25.00
N TYR A 158 13.92 12.30 -23.81
CA TYR A 158 13.22 12.01 -22.57
C TYR A 158 11.77 12.51 -22.63
N THR A 159 10.81 11.60 -22.38
CA THR A 159 9.37 11.88 -22.44
C THR A 159 8.69 11.81 -21.07
N GLY A 160 9.39 11.30 -20.03
CA GLY A 160 8.85 11.19 -18.69
C GLY A 160 9.40 9.99 -17.95
N THR A 161 8.67 9.58 -16.91
CA THR A 161 8.96 8.37 -16.14
C THR A 161 7.85 7.36 -16.37
N GLU A 162 8.21 6.10 -16.59
CA GLU A 162 7.30 4.97 -16.76
C GLU A 162 7.43 4.03 -15.56
N ALA A 163 6.29 3.61 -15.00
CA ALA A 163 6.26 2.62 -13.95
C ALA A 163 6.19 1.21 -14.54
N VAL A 164 7.09 0.34 -14.08
CA VAL A 164 7.15 -1.08 -14.47
C VAL A 164 6.76 -1.93 -13.28
N PHE A 165 5.64 -2.63 -13.40
CA PHE A 165 5.09 -3.51 -12.36
C PHE A 165 5.59 -4.94 -12.55
N THR A 166 6.33 -5.43 -11.56
CA THR A 166 6.80 -6.83 -11.51
C THR A 166 5.99 -7.61 -10.48
N ASP A 167 5.29 -8.66 -10.89
CA ASP A 167 4.50 -9.51 -9.99
C ASP A 167 5.43 -10.36 -9.10
N LEU A 168 5.35 -10.15 -7.79
CA LEU A 168 6.09 -10.85 -6.75
C LEU A 168 5.18 -11.69 -5.85
N THR A 169 3.94 -11.96 -6.25
CA THR A 169 2.97 -12.73 -5.46
C THR A 169 3.50 -14.09 -5.03
N HIS A 170 4.32 -14.72 -5.88
CA HIS A 170 4.94 -16.03 -5.60
C HIS A 170 5.83 -16.04 -4.36
N LEU A 171 6.33 -14.88 -3.90
CA LEU A 171 7.16 -14.80 -2.69
C LEU A 171 6.38 -15.12 -1.41
N PHE A 172 5.06 -14.94 -1.43
CA PHE A 172 4.16 -15.28 -0.33
C PHE A 172 3.70 -16.75 -0.38
N GLN A 173 3.85 -17.40 -1.52
CA GLN A 173 3.36 -18.76 -1.81
C GLN A 173 4.46 -19.81 -1.65
N LYS A 174 5.49 -19.53 -0.85
CA LYS A 174 6.55 -20.52 -0.57
C LYS A 174 5.88 -21.74 0.07
N GLY A 175 5.83 -22.83 -0.70
CA GLY A 175 5.33 -24.11 -0.22
C GLY A 175 6.15 -24.55 0.99
N ASP A 176 5.51 -25.28 1.91
CA ASP A 176 6.17 -26.05 2.93
C ASP A 176 7.16 -27.00 2.24
N THR A 177 8.46 -26.72 2.37
CA THR A 177 9.55 -27.67 2.06
C THR A 177 9.90 -28.44 3.30
#